data_9b58f2baa30cb9f99811053d2589b60c
#
_entry.id   9b58f2baa30cb9f99811053d2589b60c
#
_cell.length_a   1.000
_cell.length_b   1.000
_cell.length_c   1.000
_cell.angle_alpha   90.00
_cell.angle_beta   90.00
_cell.angle_gamma   90.00
#
_symmetry.space_group_name_H-M   'P 1'
#
loop_
_entity.id
_entity.type
_entity.pdbx_description
1 polymer ?
#
loop_
_entity_poly.entity_id
_entity_poly.type
_entity_poly.pdbx_seq_one_letter_code
_entity_poly.pdbx_strand_id
1 'polypeptide(L)'
;MSAAPEPPAHAPEEHRDPEWYKRAVFYEVLVRGFADSNGDGTGDLRGLTDKLDYLQWLGVDCLWLPPFYSSPLRDGGYDVSDLTGVLPEFGTIEDFRQFLGAAHDRGIKVIIDVVMNHTSDQHPWFQASRSDPHGPYGDFYVWSDDDTRYPDARIIFVDTEPSNWTFDPIRKQYYWHRFFSHQPDLNFDCPAVGDAIIEALAFWLDLGVDGFRLDAVPYLYERDGTNGENLPETHEFLKRVRRYVDDRYTDRVLLCEANQWPGDVVEYFGDPAVGGDECHMAFHFPVMPRIFMAVRREQRYPISEVLDRTPAIPDSCQWGIFLRNHDELTLEMVTDEERDYMWAEYAFDPRMKANIGIRRRLAPLLDNDVNRIELFTALLLALPGSPVLYYGDEIGMGDNIWLGDRDGVRTPMQWTPDRNAGFSTAEPARLYLPVNMDSIYGYQVTNVESQTRNTSSLLHWTRRMIQVRKQNPAFGLGSFHDLGGSNPSVFSFVREFGDDIVLCVNNLSRFPQPVELDLRDWESAEPIELIGGTRFPAIGELPYLLTLSGHGFYWLRIPRPTQQVRQVVPEASSVDFLTESRAGA
;
A
#
# COMPACT_ATOMS: atom_id res chain seq x y z
N MET A 1 40.13 -2.52 -20.06
CA MET A 1 39.72 -1.76 -18.86
C MET A 1 38.87 -0.60 -19.35
N SER A 2 37.57 -0.78 -19.42
CA SER A 2 36.59 0.28 -19.70
C SER A 2 36.34 1.00 -18.39
N ALA A 3 36.43 2.32 -18.37
CA ALA A 3 36.14 3.11 -17.21
C ALA A 3 34.65 2.92 -16.84
N ALA A 4 34.36 2.74 -15.55
CA ALA A 4 32.99 2.73 -15.02
C ALA A 4 32.32 4.05 -15.42
N PRO A 5 31.02 4.05 -15.78
CA PRO A 5 30.29 5.28 -16.03
C PRO A 5 30.28 6.16 -14.77
N GLU A 6 30.50 7.46 -14.95
CA GLU A 6 30.33 8.42 -13.86
C GLU A 6 28.89 8.37 -13.34
N PRO A 7 28.68 8.43 -11.99
CA PRO A 7 27.35 8.47 -11.42
C PRO A 7 26.58 9.69 -11.95
N PRO A 8 25.25 9.58 -12.12
CA PRO A 8 24.43 10.70 -12.59
C PRO A 8 24.59 11.91 -11.67
N ALA A 9 24.68 13.10 -12.27
CA ALA A 9 24.85 14.34 -11.56
C ALA A 9 23.76 14.50 -10.51
N HIS A 10 24.17 14.70 -9.25
CA HIS A 10 23.26 14.94 -8.13
C HIS A 10 22.31 16.10 -8.43
N ALA A 11 21.02 15.91 -8.14
CA ALA A 11 20.05 17.01 -8.17
C ALA A 11 20.54 18.17 -7.28
N PRO A 12 20.24 19.43 -7.65
CA PRO A 12 20.59 20.59 -6.81
C PRO A 12 20.04 20.41 -5.39
N GLU A 13 20.79 20.76 -4.37
CA GLU A 13 20.43 20.62 -2.94
C GLU A 13 19.07 21.26 -2.57
N GLU A 14 18.60 22.21 -3.35
CA GLU A 14 17.33 22.93 -3.15
C GLU A 14 16.07 22.07 -3.34
N HIS A 15 16.16 20.82 -3.85
CA HIS A 15 15.01 19.97 -4.17
C HIS A 15 15.04 18.61 -3.44
N ARG A 16 15.90 18.45 -2.42
CA ARG A 16 15.97 17.22 -1.65
C ARG A 16 14.83 17.12 -0.65
N ASP A 17 14.11 16.01 -0.66
CA ASP A 17 13.05 15.69 0.28
C ASP A 17 13.20 14.23 0.75
N PRO A 18 14.14 13.96 1.68
CA PRO A 18 14.47 12.61 2.11
C PRO A 18 13.33 11.91 2.83
N GLU A 19 12.31 12.64 3.30
CA GLU A 19 11.15 12.11 4.02
C GLU A 19 9.83 12.24 3.23
N TRP A 20 9.92 12.36 1.91
CA TRP A 20 8.75 12.50 1.04
C TRP A 20 7.70 11.40 1.27
N TYR A 21 8.14 10.17 1.53
CA TYR A 21 7.29 9.00 1.73
C TYR A 21 6.38 9.12 2.97
N LYS A 22 6.71 9.95 3.95
CA LYS A 22 5.89 10.16 5.16
C LYS A 22 4.58 10.91 4.86
N ARG A 23 4.56 11.70 3.78
CA ARG A 23 3.40 12.49 3.34
C ARG A 23 2.69 11.90 2.14
N ALA A 24 3.39 11.05 1.40
CA ALA A 24 2.92 10.50 0.14
C ALA A 24 1.65 9.66 0.29
N VAL A 25 0.80 9.76 -0.72
CA VAL A 25 -0.29 8.82 -0.98
C VAL A 25 0.22 7.84 -2.03
N PHE A 26 0.39 6.59 -1.63
CA PHE A 26 0.82 5.52 -2.53
C PHE A 26 -0.38 4.91 -3.26
N TYR A 27 -0.13 4.40 -4.45
CA TYR A 27 -1.12 3.71 -5.25
C TYR A 27 -0.50 2.45 -5.85
N GLU A 28 -1.00 1.31 -5.44
CA GLU A 28 -0.57 0.02 -5.96
C GLU A 28 -1.26 -0.29 -7.27
N VAL A 29 -0.49 -0.60 -8.31
CA VAL A 29 -1.00 -0.85 -9.64
C VAL A 29 -0.33 -2.07 -10.28
N LEU A 30 -1.14 -3.08 -10.66
CA LEU A 30 -0.69 -4.21 -11.44
C LEU A 30 -0.54 -3.78 -12.91
N VAL A 31 0.68 -3.82 -13.45
CA VAL A 31 0.95 -3.48 -14.86
C VAL A 31 0.04 -4.28 -15.79
N ARG A 32 -0.03 -5.61 -15.60
CA ARG A 32 -0.84 -6.52 -16.43
C ARG A 32 -2.35 -6.26 -16.36
N GLY A 33 -2.82 -5.61 -15.27
CA GLY A 33 -4.23 -5.40 -14.98
C GLY A 33 -4.73 -3.98 -15.24
N PHE A 34 -3.85 -3.03 -15.60
CA PHE A 34 -4.23 -1.62 -15.61
C PHE A 34 -4.70 -1.12 -16.98
N ALA A 35 -3.89 -1.25 -18.03
CA ALA A 35 -4.29 -0.90 -19.38
C ALA A 35 -3.43 -1.63 -20.42
N ASP A 36 -4.06 -2.12 -21.47
CA ASP A 36 -3.43 -2.81 -22.61
C ASP A 36 -3.36 -1.85 -23.80
N SER A 37 -2.16 -1.45 -24.19
CA SER A 37 -1.92 -0.50 -25.28
C SER A 37 -1.85 -1.16 -26.65
N ASN A 38 -1.47 -2.43 -26.72
CA ASN A 38 -1.16 -3.15 -27.96
C ASN A 38 -2.29 -4.08 -28.44
N GLY A 39 -3.30 -4.33 -27.61
CA GLY A 39 -4.46 -5.16 -27.91
C GLY A 39 -4.18 -6.66 -27.89
N ASP A 40 -3.21 -7.12 -27.10
CA ASP A 40 -2.92 -8.54 -26.94
C ASP A 40 -3.73 -9.22 -25.84
N GLY A 41 -4.33 -8.45 -24.94
CA GLY A 41 -5.17 -8.91 -23.82
C GLY A 41 -4.51 -8.79 -22.46
N THR A 42 -3.27 -8.32 -22.40
CA THR A 42 -2.48 -8.11 -21.18
C THR A 42 -2.10 -6.64 -21.07
N GLY A 43 -2.24 -6.06 -19.88
CA GLY A 43 -1.78 -4.70 -19.64
C GLY A 43 -0.26 -4.58 -19.75
N ASP A 44 0.21 -3.40 -20.14
CA ASP A 44 1.60 -3.15 -20.42
C ASP A 44 2.07 -1.77 -19.91
N LEU A 45 3.40 -1.54 -19.91
CA LEU A 45 4.02 -0.30 -19.44
C LEU A 45 3.60 0.93 -20.25
N ARG A 46 3.32 0.78 -21.54
CA ARG A 46 2.82 1.89 -22.37
C ARG A 46 1.39 2.23 -22.01
N GLY A 47 0.54 1.21 -21.82
CA GLY A 47 -0.82 1.39 -21.33
C GLY A 47 -0.87 2.07 -19.96
N LEU A 48 0.03 1.69 -19.06
CA LEU A 48 0.20 2.38 -17.77
C LEU A 48 0.64 3.84 -17.96
N THR A 49 1.59 4.08 -18.88
CA THR A 49 2.04 5.44 -19.23
C THR A 49 0.89 6.32 -19.72
N ASP A 50 0.01 5.79 -20.57
CA ASP A 50 -1.16 6.50 -21.09
C ASP A 50 -2.19 6.87 -20.00
N LYS A 51 -2.10 6.24 -18.82
CA LYS A 51 -2.99 6.51 -17.68
C LYS A 51 -2.36 7.41 -16.60
N LEU A 52 -1.15 7.88 -16.77
CA LEU A 52 -0.49 8.75 -15.78
C LEU A 52 -1.22 10.07 -15.52
N ASP A 53 -1.89 10.63 -16.53
CA ASP A 53 -2.71 11.85 -16.35
C ASP A 53 -3.89 11.61 -15.40
N TYR A 54 -4.52 10.43 -15.46
CA TYR A 54 -5.55 10.03 -14.51
C TYR A 54 -5.00 9.91 -13.09
N LEU A 55 -3.85 9.28 -12.90
CA LEU A 55 -3.21 9.11 -11.61
C LEU A 55 -2.76 10.45 -11.00
N GLN A 56 -2.21 11.35 -11.83
CA GLN A 56 -1.90 12.72 -11.43
C GLN A 56 -3.17 13.49 -11.02
N TRP A 57 -4.24 13.37 -11.81
CA TRP A 57 -5.52 14.00 -11.50
C TRP A 57 -6.13 13.46 -10.21
N LEU A 58 -6.05 12.16 -9.95
CA LEU A 58 -6.49 11.53 -8.70
C LEU A 58 -5.73 12.10 -7.50
N GLY A 59 -4.46 12.46 -7.69
CA GLY A 59 -3.63 13.12 -6.69
C GLY A 59 -2.67 12.19 -5.95
N VAL A 60 -2.37 11.01 -6.50
CA VAL A 60 -1.37 10.09 -5.93
C VAL A 60 0.04 10.66 -6.08
N ASP A 61 0.92 10.32 -5.14
CA ASP A 61 2.29 10.83 -5.10
C ASP A 61 3.31 9.76 -5.51
N CYS A 62 2.97 8.49 -5.31
CA CYS A 62 3.88 7.40 -5.59
C CYS A 62 3.12 6.18 -6.12
N LEU A 63 3.62 5.58 -7.19
CA LEU A 63 3.14 4.30 -7.70
C LEU A 63 3.99 3.18 -7.11
N TRP A 64 3.32 2.15 -6.61
CA TRP A 64 3.94 0.88 -6.29
C TRP A 64 3.57 -0.14 -7.37
N LEU A 65 4.60 -0.66 -8.07
CA LEU A 65 4.45 -1.69 -9.08
C LEU A 65 4.84 -3.06 -8.50
N PRO A 66 3.88 -3.98 -8.27
CA PRO A 66 4.17 -5.41 -8.08
C PRO A 66 5.02 -5.97 -9.22
N PRO A 67 5.65 -7.15 -9.07
CA PRO A 67 6.65 -7.63 -10.00
C PRO A 67 6.19 -7.62 -11.47
N PHE A 68 6.98 -6.98 -12.31
CA PHE A 68 6.80 -6.91 -13.77
C PHE A 68 8.01 -7.52 -14.51
N TYR A 69 8.84 -8.21 -13.79
CA TYR A 69 10.04 -8.92 -14.27
C TYR A 69 9.70 -10.11 -15.14
N SER A 70 10.71 -10.63 -15.86
CA SER A 70 10.58 -11.91 -16.53
C SER A 70 10.18 -12.99 -15.52
N SER A 71 9.07 -13.67 -15.80
CA SER A 71 8.47 -14.66 -14.91
C SER A 71 7.60 -15.62 -15.69
N PRO A 72 7.47 -16.89 -15.27
CA PRO A 72 6.44 -17.81 -15.76
C PRO A 72 5.02 -17.43 -15.34
N LEU A 73 4.84 -16.43 -14.46
CA LEU A 73 3.56 -15.94 -13.94
C LEU A 73 2.73 -16.99 -13.18
N ARG A 74 3.37 -17.98 -12.57
CA ARG A 74 2.69 -19.01 -11.75
C ARG A 74 2.24 -18.48 -10.39
N ASP A 75 2.85 -17.36 -9.96
CA ASP A 75 2.46 -16.60 -8.78
C ASP A 75 2.39 -15.10 -9.08
N GLY A 76 1.65 -14.73 -10.11
CA GLY A 76 1.38 -13.33 -10.39
C GLY A 76 2.60 -12.45 -10.71
N GLY A 77 3.77 -13.05 -10.92
CA GLY A 77 5.04 -12.38 -11.16
C GLY A 77 6.06 -12.51 -10.03
N TYR A 78 5.66 -13.01 -8.85
CA TYR A 78 6.57 -13.23 -7.72
C TYR A 78 7.53 -14.41 -7.95
N ASP A 79 7.25 -15.30 -8.88
CA ASP A 79 8.16 -16.33 -9.37
C ASP A 79 9.11 -15.75 -10.45
N VAL A 80 10.05 -14.89 -10.03
CA VAL A 80 10.96 -14.13 -10.91
C VAL A 80 12.00 -15.05 -11.55
N SER A 81 12.14 -14.96 -12.88
CA SER A 81 13.18 -15.70 -13.63
C SER A 81 14.35 -14.83 -14.12
N ASP A 82 14.23 -13.50 -14.03
CA ASP A 82 15.29 -12.52 -14.29
C ASP A 82 14.99 -11.25 -13.49
N LEU A 83 15.84 -10.92 -12.53
CA LEU A 83 15.69 -9.77 -11.62
C LEU A 83 15.93 -8.41 -12.28
N THR A 84 16.50 -8.38 -13.49
CA THR A 84 16.86 -7.14 -14.21
C THR A 84 16.15 -7.00 -15.56
N GLY A 85 15.33 -7.99 -15.92
CA GLY A 85 14.54 -8.00 -17.15
C GLY A 85 13.09 -7.54 -16.93
N VAL A 86 12.46 -7.06 -17.99
CA VAL A 86 11.01 -6.82 -18.05
C VAL A 86 10.36 -7.99 -18.77
N LEU A 87 9.21 -8.47 -18.28
CA LEU A 87 8.46 -9.51 -18.98
C LEU A 87 8.07 -9.00 -20.39
N PRO A 88 8.36 -9.74 -21.47
CA PRO A 88 8.13 -9.26 -22.83
C PRO A 88 6.70 -8.82 -23.13
N GLU A 89 5.70 -9.44 -22.49
CA GLU A 89 4.29 -9.07 -22.60
C GLU A 89 3.99 -7.70 -21.99
N PHE A 90 4.81 -7.25 -21.01
CA PHE A 90 4.65 -5.93 -20.38
C PHE A 90 5.46 -4.83 -21.08
N GLY A 91 6.39 -5.20 -21.98
CA GLY A 91 7.23 -4.27 -22.72
C GLY A 91 8.72 -4.54 -22.57
N THR A 92 9.51 -3.49 -22.67
CA THR A 92 10.97 -3.53 -22.63
C THR A 92 11.51 -2.62 -21.51
N ILE A 93 12.81 -2.74 -21.21
CA ILE A 93 13.52 -1.79 -20.31
C ILE A 93 13.39 -0.35 -20.81
N GLU A 94 13.36 -0.14 -22.13
CA GLU A 94 13.17 1.21 -22.70
C GLU A 94 11.75 1.73 -22.46
N ASP A 95 10.72 0.88 -22.55
CA ASP A 95 9.34 1.25 -22.19
C ASP A 95 9.24 1.60 -20.70
N PHE A 96 9.94 0.85 -19.82
CA PHE A 96 10.03 1.19 -18.39
C PHE A 96 10.71 2.53 -18.16
N ARG A 97 11.83 2.81 -18.86
CA ARG A 97 12.54 4.10 -18.75
C ARG A 97 11.65 5.27 -19.19
N GLN A 98 10.88 5.09 -20.26
CA GLN A 98 9.94 6.11 -20.75
C GLN A 98 8.79 6.31 -19.76
N PHE A 99 8.24 5.24 -19.21
CA PHE A 99 7.23 5.29 -18.16
C PHE A 99 7.73 6.06 -16.93
N LEU A 100 8.92 5.70 -16.44
CA LEU A 100 9.54 6.33 -15.26
C LEU A 100 9.76 7.83 -15.48
N GLY A 101 10.32 8.22 -16.62
CA GLY A 101 10.47 9.64 -16.99
C GLY A 101 9.13 10.37 -17.04
N ALA A 102 8.12 9.77 -17.67
CA ALA A 102 6.78 10.36 -17.77
C ALA A 102 6.07 10.49 -16.40
N ALA A 103 6.30 9.56 -15.46
CA ALA A 103 5.82 9.65 -14.08
C ALA A 103 6.51 10.80 -13.34
N HIS A 104 7.83 10.89 -13.43
CA HIS A 104 8.62 11.95 -12.80
C HIS A 104 8.27 13.35 -13.34
N ASP A 105 8.02 13.49 -14.64
CA ASP A 105 7.56 14.76 -15.26
C ASP A 105 6.23 15.25 -14.66
N ARG A 106 5.42 14.34 -14.10
CA ARG A 106 4.16 14.63 -13.41
C ARG A 106 4.28 14.77 -11.90
N GLY A 107 5.51 14.68 -11.36
CA GLY A 107 5.77 14.69 -9.93
C GLY A 107 5.36 13.41 -9.22
N ILE A 108 5.17 12.31 -9.94
CA ILE A 108 4.82 11.00 -9.39
C ILE A 108 6.10 10.18 -9.25
N LYS A 109 6.35 9.71 -8.04
CA LYS A 109 7.43 8.77 -7.73
C LYS A 109 7.05 7.34 -8.06
N VAL A 110 8.05 6.48 -8.24
CA VAL A 110 7.83 5.07 -8.57
C VAL A 110 8.69 4.18 -7.68
N ILE A 111 8.06 3.30 -6.92
CA ILE A 111 8.73 2.18 -6.27
C ILE A 111 8.33 0.87 -6.94
N ILE A 112 9.26 -0.06 -6.97
CA ILE A 112 9.03 -1.37 -7.57
C ILE A 112 9.22 -2.46 -6.51
N ASP A 113 8.59 -3.59 -6.73
CA ASP A 113 8.75 -4.75 -5.88
C ASP A 113 10.09 -5.42 -6.11
N VAL A 114 10.74 -5.92 -5.07
CA VAL A 114 11.94 -6.75 -5.18
C VAL A 114 11.75 -8.02 -4.37
N VAL A 115 11.69 -9.14 -5.09
CA VAL A 115 11.62 -10.47 -4.49
C VAL A 115 13.04 -10.91 -4.16
N MET A 116 13.42 -10.79 -2.88
CA MET A 116 14.78 -11.16 -2.43
C MET A 116 14.86 -12.57 -1.91
N ASN A 117 13.78 -13.12 -1.35
CA ASN A 117 13.77 -14.40 -0.66
C ASN A 117 13.99 -15.59 -1.59
N HIS A 118 13.40 -15.57 -2.77
CA HIS A 118 13.34 -16.71 -3.69
C HIS A 118 13.38 -16.29 -5.16
N THR A 119 13.49 -17.26 -6.04
CA THR A 119 13.33 -17.06 -7.48
C THR A 119 12.36 -18.10 -8.03
N SER A 120 11.98 -17.97 -9.32
CA SER A 120 11.37 -19.08 -10.04
C SER A 120 12.31 -20.27 -10.11
N ASP A 121 11.77 -21.49 -10.15
CA ASP A 121 12.50 -22.69 -10.51
C ASP A 121 13.06 -22.63 -11.95
N GLN A 122 12.59 -21.70 -12.78
CA GLN A 122 13.09 -21.43 -14.12
C GLN A 122 14.22 -20.40 -14.17
N HIS A 123 14.58 -19.79 -13.04
CA HIS A 123 15.69 -18.86 -12.99
C HIS A 123 17.01 -19.55 -13.39
N PRO A 124 17.88 -18.91 -14.20
CA PRO A 124 19.16 -19.50 -14.62
C PRO A 124 20.04 -19.97 -13.46
N TRP A 125 20.01 -19.26 -12.31
CA TRP A 125 20.75 -19.66 -11.12
C TRP A 125 20.27 -21.00 -10.57
N PHE A 126 18.95 -21.22 -10.48
CA PHE A 126 18.40 -22.49 -10.01
C PHE A 126 18.70 -23.63 -10.98
N GLN A 127 18.54 -23.39 -12.28
CA GLN A 127 18.86 -24.40 -13.29
C GLN A 127 20.34 -24.79 -13.29
N ALA A 128 21.25 -23.84 -13.04
CA ALA A 128 22.68 -24.11 -12.88
C ALA A 128 22.96 -24.84 -11.54
N SER A 129 22.37 -24.38 -10.44
CA SER A 129 22.53 -24.97 -9.11
C SER A 129 22.10 -26.44 -9.06
N ARG A 130 20.94 -26.76 -9.65
CA ARG A 130 20.42 -28.14 -9.68
C ARG A 130 21.24 -29.08 -10.58
N SER A 131 21.87 -28.53 -11.61
CA SER A 131 22.63 -29.30 -12.61
C SER A 131 24.10 -29.52 -12.24
N ASP A 132 24.70 -28.57 -11.52
CA ASP A 132 26.09 -28.61 -11.07
C ASP A 132 26.22 -28.16 -9.61
N PRO A 133 26.17 -29.10 -8.65
CA PRO A 133 26.30 -28.79 -7.22
C PRO A 133 27.63 -28.13 -6.82
N HIS A 134 28.67 -28.24 -7.66
CA HIS A 134 30.00 -27.70 -7.40
C HIS A 134 30.34 -26.50 -8.28
N GLY A 135 29.41 -26.08 -9.11
CA GLY A 135 29.55 -24.91 -9.97
C GLY A 135 29.38 -23.59 -9.21
N PRO A 136 29.55 -22.46 -9.90
CA PRO A 136 29.49 -21.13 -9.28
C PRO A 136 28.12 -20.79 -8.61
N TYR A 137 27.08 -21.49 -8.99
CA TYR A 137 25.73 -21.35 -8.43
C TYR A 137 25.32 -22.52 -7.55
N GLY A 138 26.22 -23.49 -7.26
CA GLY A 138 25.90 -24.70 -6.53
C GLY A 138 25.24 -24.46 -5.19
N ASP A 139 25.68 -23.42 -4.46
CA ASP A 139 25.22 -23.06 -3.13
C ASP A 139 24.27 -21.83 -3.10
N PHE A 140 23.73 -21.42 -4.26
CA PHE A 140 22.82 -20.26 -4.33
C PHE A 140 21.45 -20.52 -3.72
N TYR A 141 21.07 -21.77 -3.57
CA TYR A 141 19.78 -22.19 -2.99
C TYR A 141 20.01 -23.09 -1.78
N VAL A 142 18.99 -23.21 -0.93
CA VAL A 142 19.06 -24.03 0.26
C VAL A 142 18.76 -25.48 -0.11
N TRP A 143 19.78 -26.35 -0.02
CA TRP A 143 19.70 -27.77 -0.35
C TRP A 143 19.93 -28.65 0.86
N SER A 144 19.30 -29.83 0.89
CA SER A 144 19.50 -30.85 1.92
C SER A 144 19.42 -32.26 1.33
N ASP A 145 20.10 -33.22 1.96
CA ASP A 145 20.01 -34.64 1.59
C ASP A 145 18.69 -35.28 2.06
N ASP A 146 18.01 -34.65 3.01
CA ASP A 146 16.71 -35.06 3.55
C ASP A 146 15.80 -33.84 3.78
N ASP A 147 14.53 -34.10 4.10
CA ASP A 147 13.48 -33.12 4.31
C ASP A 147 13.15 -32.90 5.81
N THR A 148 14.11 -33.19 6.70
CA THR A 148 13.88 -33.16 8.16
C THR A 148 14.37 -31.89 8.83
N ARG A 149 15.13 -31.05 8.14
CA ARG A 149 15.64 -29.77 8.66
C ARG A 149 14.52 -28.74 8.75
N TYR A 150 14.70 -27.79 9.67
CA TYR A 150 13.81 -26.65 9.90
C TYR A 150 12.34 -27.04 10.21
N PRO A 151 12.08 -28.02 11.10
CA PRO A 151 10.73 -28.54 11.34
C PRO A 151 9.80 -27.52 12.02
N ASP A 152 10.36 -26.48 12.65
CA ASP A 152 9.59 -25.45 13.34
C ASP A 152 9.11 -24.33 12.40
N ALA A 153 9.56 -24.33 11.14
CA ALA A 153 9.15 -23.36 10.15
C ALA A 153 7.74 -23.67 9.62
N ARG A 154 6.81 -22.73 9.80
CA ARG A 154 5.43 -22.90 9.34
C ARG A 154 5.33 -22.94 7.82
N ILE A 155 4.31 -23.60 7.30
CA ILE A 155 3.93 -23.54 5.88
C ILE A 155 3.06 -22.30 5.68
N ILE A 156 3.43 -21.45 4.71
CA ILE A 156 2.69 -20.21 4.41
C ILE A 156 1.46 -20.51 3.53
N PHE A 157 1.65 -21.22 2.43
CA PHE A 157 0.57 -21.57 1.50
C PHE A 157 -0.08 -22.92 1.85
N VAL A 158 -0.80 -22.93 2.97
CA VAL A 158 -1.40 -24.13 3.56
C VAL A 158 -2.44 -24.82 2.65
N ASP A 159 -3.01 -24.08 1.69
CA ASP A 159 -4.01 -24.64 0.75
C ASP A 159 -3.37 -25.50 -0.35
N THR A 160 -2.07 -25.32 -0.62
CA THR A 160 -1.39 -25.91 -1.78
C THR A 160 -0.14 -26.69 -1.44
N GLU A 161 0.62 -26.29 -0.42
CA GLU A 161 1.92 -26.87 -0.11
C GLU A 161 1.83 -27.81 1.11
N PRO A 162 2.22 -29.08 0.97
CA PRO A 162 2.25 -30.04 2.08
C PRO A 162 3.53 -29.98 2.91
N SER A 163 4.60 -29.36 2.39
CA SER A 163 5.93 -29.26 2.99
C SER A 163 6.66 -28.03 2.47
N ASN A 164 7.62 -27.52 3.22
CA ASN A 164 8.57 -26.50 2.75
C ASN A 164 9.78 -27.14 2.00
N TRP A 165 9.81 -28.46 1.84
CA TRP A 165 10.85 -29.20 1.12
C TRP A 165 10.28 -29.90 -0.10
N THR A 166 10.96 -29.78 -1.25
CA THR A 166 10.63 -30.52 -2.48
C THR A 166 11.87 -31.23 -3.01
N PHE A 167 11.70 -32.53 -3.37
CA PHE A 167 12.77 -33.34 -3.92
C PHE A 167 13.05 -32.97 -5.39
N ASP A 168 14.32 -32.69 -5.71
CA ASP A 168 14.78 -32.48 -7.08
C ASP A 168 15.42 -33.75 -7.64
N PRO A 169 14.84 -34.36 -8.69
CA PRO A 169 15.37 -35.60 -9.26
C PRO A 169 16.67 -35.43 -10.06
N ILE A 170 17.03 -34.21 -10.46
CA ILE A 170 18.28 -33.92 -11.20
C ILE A 170 19.45 -33.86 -10.21
N ARG A 171 19.33 -33.02 -9.17
CA ARG A 171 20.35 -32.89 -8.13
C ARG A 171 20.32 -34.04 -7.14
N LYS A 172 19.18 -34.75 -7.01
CA LYS A 172 18.90 -35.83 -6.05
C LYS A 172 19.03 -35.38 -4.60
N GLN A 173 18.65 -34.15 -4.34
CA GLN A 173 18.54 -33.52 -3.04
C GLN A 173 17.20 -32.84 -2.93
N TYR A 174 16.83 -32.43 -1.70
CA TYR A 174 15.68 -31.58 -1.46
C TYR A 174 16.13 -30.12 -1.49
N TYR A 175 15.29 -29.25 -2.08
CA TYR A 175 15.45 -27.81 -1.94
C TYR A 175 14.37 -27.23 -1.06
N TRP A 176 14.71 -26.19 -0.35
CA TRP A 176 13.82 -25.44 0.51
C TRP A 176 13.01 -24.42 -0.29
N HIS A 177 11.76 -24.21 0.09
CA HIS A 177 10.89 -23.15 -0.40
C HIS A 177 9.93 -22.73 0.71
N ARG A 178 9.88 -21.46 1.03
CA ARG A 178 8.97 -20.94 2.04
C ARG A 178 7.55 -20.75 1.51
N PHE A 179 7.45 -20.48 0.21
CA PHE A 179 6.23 -20.25 -0.54
C PHE A 179 5.91 -21.47 -1.44
N PHE A 180 5.57 -21.25 -2.70
CA PHE A 180 5.28 -22.38 -3.59
C PHE A 180 6.52 -23.23 -3.90
N SER A 181 6.30 -24.50 -4.15
CA SER A 181 7.37 -25.45 -4.55
C SER A 181 8.11 -25.03 -5.84
N HIS A 182 7.53 -24.17 -6.64
CA HIS A 182 8.19 -23.59 -7.82
C HIS A 182 8.95 -22.27 -7.54
N GLN A 183 9.07 -21.89 -6.28
CA GLN A 183 9.77 -20.70 -5.79
C GLN A 183 10.86 -21.11 -4.80
N PRO A 184 11.97 -21.74 -5.27
CA PRO A 184 13.08 -22.16 -4.41
C PRO A 184 13.72 -20.95 -3.72
N ASP A 185 13.97 -21.06 -2.43
CA ASP A 185 14.57 -20.00 -1.62
C ASP A 185 16.07 -19.88 -1.86
N LEU A 186 16.51 -18.64 -1.94
CA LEU A 186 17.92 -18.29 -2.06
C LEU A 186 18.67 -18.55 -0.75
N ASN A 187 19.91 -19.00 -0.84
CA ASN A 187 20.75 -19.27 0.32
C ASN A 187 21.60 -18.05 0.69
N PHE A 188 21.15 -17.24 1.61
CA PHE A 188 21.86 -16.05 2.07
C PHE A 188 23.11 -16.35 2.91
N ASP A 189 23.34 -17.61 3.33
CA ASP A 189 24.63 -18.04 3.86
C ASP A 189 25.73 -18.06 2.79
N CYS A 190 25.35 -18.05 1.51
CA CYS A 190 26.25 -17.84 0.39
C CYS A 190 26.45 -16.33 0.13
N PRO A 191 27.60 -15.72 0.41
CA PRO A 191 27.77 -14.27 0.27
C PRO A 191 27.51 -13.75 -1.15
N ALA A 192 27.74 -14.58 -2.17
CA ALA A 192 27.50 -14.22 -3.55
C ALA A 192 26.01 -13.97 -3.85
N VAL A 193 25.09 -14.58 -3.10
CA VAL A 193 23.65 -14.32 -3.22
C VAL A 193 23.34 -12.88 -2.80
N GLY A 194 23.82 -12.47 -1.62
CA GLY A 194 23.63 -11.10 -1.15
C GLY A 194 24.26 -10.05 -2.07
N ASP A 195 25.42 -10.34 -2.66
CA ASP A 195 26.06 -9.47 -3.65
C ASP A 195 25.21 -9.36 -4.92
N ALA A 196 24.70 -10.48 -5.44
CA ALA A 196 23.86 -10.49 -6.64
C ALA A 196 22.53 -9.76 -6.44
N ILE A 197 21.91 -9.86 -5.26
CA ILE A 197 20.71 -9.09 -4.94
C ILE A 197 21.02 -7.59 -4.93
N ILE A 198 22.11 -7.16 -4.27
CA ILE A 198 22.51 -5.75 -4.28
C ILE A 198 22.81 -5.23 -5.68
N GLU A 199 23.41 -6.03 -6.55
CA GLU A 199 23.63 -5.67 -7.96
C GLU A 199 22.30 -5.48 -8.70
N ALA A 200 21.30 -6.33 -8.45
CA ALA A 200 19.97 -6.16 -9.03
C ALA A 200 19.28 -4.87 -8.52
N LEU A 201 19.39 -4.55 -7.24
CA LEU A 201 18.91 -3.28 -6.69
C LEU A 201 19.59 -2.08 -7.35
N ALA A 202 20.91 -2.13 -7.50
CA ALA A 202 21.70 -1.08 -8.14
C ALA A 202 21.24 -0.82 -9.59
N PHE A 203 20.98 -1.89 -10.35
CA PHE A 203 20.49 -1.76 -11.72
C PHE A 203 19.22 -0.90 -11.82
N TRP A 204 18.24 -1.13 -10.96
CA TRP A 204 16.98 -0.38 -10.97
C TRP A 204 17.14 1.04 -10.41
N LEU A 205 17.98 1.23 -9.37
CA LEU A 205 18.29 2.55 -8.84
C LEU A 205 19.02 3.43 -9.86
N ASP A 206 19.92 2.84 -10.65
CA ASP A 206 20.64 3.53 -11.74
C ASP A 206 19.69 3.92 -12.89
N LEU A 207 18.59 3.18 -13.08
CA LEU A 207 17.50 3.58 -13.99
C LEU A 207 16.67 4.75 -13.44
N GLY A 208 16.70 4.98 -12.12
CA GLY A 208 16.08 6.13 -11.49
C GLY A 208 14.84 5.83 -10.64
N VAL A 209 14.53 4.56 -10.30
CA VAL A 209 13.41 4.24 -9.40
C VAL A 209 13.59 4.93 -8.05
N ASP A 210 12.49 5.35 -7.43
CA ASP A 210 12.52 6.11 -6.17
C ASP A 210 12.62 5.22 -4.93
N GLY A 211 12.64 3.91 -5.10
CA GLY A 211 12.81 2.94 -4.02
C GLY A 211 12.20 1.58 -4.32
N PHE A 212 12.10 0.78 -3.28
CA PHE A 212 11.66 -0.60 -3.37
C PHE A 212 10.62 -0.95 -2.32
N ARG A 213 9.68 -1.80 -2.68
CA ARG A 213 9.00 -2.66 -1.72
C ARG A 213 9.77 -3.98 -1.66
N LEU A 214 10.29 -4.30 -0.50
CA LEU A 214 11.07 -5.51 -0.25
C LEU A 214 10.14 -6.64 0.18
N ASP A 215 9.97 -7.61 -0.70
CA ASP A 215 9.10 -8.76 -0.53
C ASP A 215 9.65 -9.74 0.50
N ALA A 216 8.77 -10.28 1.36
CA ALA A 216 9.01 -11.44 2.19
C ALA A 216 10.30 -11.38 3.04
N VAL A 217 10.68 -10.19 3.54
CA VAL A 217 11.95 -9.98 4.25
C VAL A 217 12.16 -10.84 5.51
N PRO A 218 11.13 -11.31 6.27
CA PRO A 218 11.36 -12.12 7.46
C PRO A 218 12.04 -13.47 7.20
N TYR A 219 12.05 -13.97 5.98
CA TYR A 219 12.33 -15.37 5.66
C TYR A 219 13.69 -15.63 4.98
N LEU A 220 14.60 -14.65 4.98
CA LEU A 220 15.87 -14.71 4.21
C LEU A 220 16.86 -15.78 4.69
N TYR A 221 16.76 -16.21 5.94
CA TYR A 221 17.68 -17.19 6.53
C TYR A 221 16.92 -18.31 7.24
N GLU A 222 17.46 -19.53 7.16
CA GLU A 222 16.94 -20.69 7.89
C GLU A 222 17.93 -21.14 8.96
N ARG A 223 17.40 -21.45 10.17
CA ARG A 223 18.19 -21.99 11.30
C ARG A 223 17.43 -23.08 12.01
N ASP A 224 18.08 -24.22 12.22
CA ASP A 224 17.51 -25.30 13.02
C ASP A 224 17.19 -24.83 14.45
N GLY A 225 16.02 -25.23 14.96
CA GLY A 225 15.55 -24.83 16.28
C GLY A 225 14.94 -23.42 16.35
N THR A 226 14.68 -22.81 15.21
CA THR A 226 13.94 -21.55 15.08
C THR A 226 12.79 -21.72 14.07
N ASN A 227 11.85 -20.76 14.05
CA ASN A 227 10.79 -20.73 13.04
C ASN A 227 11.28 -20.19 11.68
N GLY A 228 12.54 -19.76 11.55
CA GLY A 228 13.11 -19.18 10.34
C GLY A 228 12.53 -17.79 9.99
N GLU A 229 12.10 -17.02 11.01
CA GLU A 229 11.55 -15.68 10.83
C GLU A 229 12.28 -14.68 11.72
N ASN A 230 12.49 -13.46 11.24
CA ASN A 230 13.08 -12.34 11.99
C ASN A 230 14.46 -12.66 12.61
N LEU A 231 15.28 -13.41 11.88
CA LEU A 231 16.59 -13.78 12.39
C LEU A 231 17.57 -12.60 12.38
N PRO A 232 18.53 -12.54 13.33
CA PRO A 232 19.50 -11.44 13.38
C PRO A 232 20.26 -11.24 12.07
N GLU A 233 20.57 -12.32 11.35
CA GLU A 233 21.24 -12.27 10.05
C GLU A 233 20.42 -11.56 8.99
N THR A 234 19.09 -11.68 9.04
CA THR A 234 18.17 -10.94 8.17
C THR A 234 18.31 -9.43 8.38
N HIS A 235 18.31 -8.99 9.63
CA HIS A 235 18.49 -7.58 10.00
C HIS A 235 19.86 -7.05 9.55
N GLU A 236 20.94 -7.83 9.74
CA GLU A 236 22.27 -7.43 9.27
C GLU A 236 22.34 -7.29 7.76
N PHE A 237 21.64 -8.14 7.00
CA PHE A 237 21.56 -8.00 5.56
C PHE A 237 20.77 -6.74 5.15
N LEU A 238 19.65 -6.45 5.80
CA LEU A 238 18.85 -5.25 5.53
C LEU A 238 19.64 -3.97 5.85
N LYS A 239 20.41 -3.94 6.93
CA LYS A 239 21.36 -2.83 7.23
C LYS A 239 22.41 -2.66 6.14
N ARG A 240 22.89 -3.78 5.58
CA ARG A 240 23.82 -3.74 4.45
C ARG A 240 23.16 -3.13 3.20
N VAL A 241 21.92 -3.52 2.89
CA VAL A 241 21.14 -2.95 1.78
C VAL A 241 20.90 -1.46 2.01
N ARG A 242 20.43 -1.09 3.21
CA ARG A 242 20.18 0.32 3.56
C ARG A 242 21.43 1.18 3.39
N ARG A 243 22.55 0.76 3.93
CA ARG A 243 23.82 1.47 3.80
C ARG A 243 24.24 1.61 2.34
N TYR A 244 24.08 0.55 1.55
CA TYR A 244 24.40 0.60 0.12
C TYR A 244 23.60 1.67 -0.62
N VAL A 245 22.29 1.77 -0.29
CA VAL A 245 21.37 2.76 -0.89
C VAL A 245 21.75 4.18 -0.43
N ASP A 246 21.88 4.41 0.86
CA ASP A 246 22.13 5.74 1.43
C ASP A 246 23.50 6.33 0.98
N ASP A 247 24.52 5.47 0.83
CA ASP A 247 25.86 5.90 0.40
C ASP A 247 25.89 6.37 -1.06
N ARG A 248 24.94 5.94 -1.91
CA ARG A 248 25.02 6.12 -3.37
C ARG A 248 23.87 6.91 -3.97
N TYR A 249 22.73 6.89 -3.32
CA TYR A 249 21.51 7.47 -3.85
C TYR A 249 20.87 8.41 -2.82
N THR A 250 20.07 9.35 -3.29
CA THR A 250 19.36 10.32 -2.44
C THR A 250 17.86 10.15 -2.61
N ASP A 251 17.11 10.43 -1.54
CA ASP A 251 15.64 10.44 -1.55
C ASP A 251 15.02 9.09 -2.00
N ARG A 252 15.66 7.98 -1.65
CA ARG A 252 15.16 6.63 -1.93
C ARG A 252 14.45 6.07 -0.70
N VAL A 253 13.44 5.23 -0.94
CA VAL A 253 12.68 4.57 0.13
C VAL A 253 12.81 3.05 0.04
N LEU A 254 12.94 2.41 1.20
CA LEU A 254 12.81 0.97 1.36
C LEU A 254 11.57 0.72 2.20
N LEU A 255 10.56 0.09 1.62
CA LEU A 255 9.31 -0.32 2.26
C LEU A 255 9.33 -1.84 2.42
N CYS A 256 9.42 -2.36 3.64
CA CYS A 256 9.46 -3.80 3.83
C CYS A 256 8.07 -4.42 4.04
N GLU A 257 7.92 -5.63 3.53
CA GLU A 257 6.83 -6.52 3.87
C GLU A 257 7.26 -7.48 4.97
N ALA A 258 6.79 -7.21 6.18
CA ALA A 258 6.94 -8.08 7.33
C ALA A 258 5.56 -8.26 7.97
N ASN A 259 4.88 -9.36 7.63
CA ASN A 259 3.58 -9.69 8.21
C ASN A 259 3.78 -10.33 9.58
N GLN A 260 4.08 -9.49 10.57
CA GLN A 260 4.43 -9.85 11.94
C GLN A 260 3.65 -8.98 12.94
N TRP A 261 3.69 -9.34 14.23
CA TRP A 261 3.13 -8.52 15.29
C TRP A 261 3.86 -7.16 15.39
N PRO A 262 3.21 -6.08 15.86
CA PRO A 262 3.82 -4.75 15.88
C PRO A 262 5.17 -4.67 16.59
N GLY A 263 5.34 -5.47 17.65
CA GLY A 263 6.60 -5.54 18.41
C GLY A 263 7.76 -6.12 17.59
N ASP A 264 7.48 -7.05 16.68
CA ASP A 264 8.50 -7.68 15.83
C ASP A 264 8.76 -6.81 14.57
N VAL A 265 7.70 -6.22 13.99
CA VAL A 265 7.85 -5.35 12.81
C VAL A 265 8.70 -4.13 13.10
N VAL A 266 8.64 -3.58 14.31
CA VAL A 266 9.41 -2.37 14.64
C VAL A 266 10.93 -2.57 14.52
N GLU A 267 11.42 -3.80 14.65
CA GLU A 267 12.83 -4.12 14.48
C GLU A 267 13.34 -3.87 13.04
N TYR A 268 12.45 -3.97 12.03
CA TYR A 268 12.78 -3.71 10.62
C TYR A 268 13.02 -2.23 10.29
N PHE A 269 12.80 -1.32 11.22
CA PHE A 269 13.24 0.07 11.09
C PHE A 269 14.70 0.26 11.53
N GLY A 270 15.27 -0.72 12.22
CA GLY A 270 16.64 -0.69 12.73
C GLY A 270 16.80 0.11 14.02
N ASP A 271 18.04 0.50 14.33
CA ASP A 271 18.40 1.17 15.59
C ASP A 271 17.84 2.60 15.67
N PRO A 272 16.92 2.90 16.60
CA PRO A 272 16.39 4.25 16.77
C PRO A 272 17.43 5.29 17.22
N ALA A 273 18.56 4.86 17.81
CA ALA A 273 19.61 5.77 18.23
C ALA A 273 20.34 6.46 17.07
N VAL A 274 20.31 5.84 15.88
CA VAL A 274 20.86 6.41 14.64
C VAL A 274 19.76 6.90 13.67
N GLY A 275 18.51 6.91 14.11
CA GLY A 275 17.37 7.33 13.30
C GLY A 275 16.82 6.24 12.39
N GLY A 276 17.16 4.96 12.64
CA GLY A 276 16.80 3.82 11.82
C GLY A 276 17.82 3.55 10.70
N ASP A 277 18.32 2.33 10.63
CA ASP A 277 19.37 1.90 9.71
C ASP A 277 19.00 0.66 8.88
N GLU A 278 17.70 0.30 8.86
CA GLU A 278 17.13 -0.74 8.01
C GLU A 278 16.11 -0.14 7.03
N CYS A 279 14.84 -0.51 7.12
CA CYS A 279 13.82 0.00 6.21
C CYS A 279 13.31 1.38 6.64
N HIS A 280 12.96 2.23 5.68
CA HIS A 280 12.32 3.52 5.95
C HIS A 280 10.85 3.35 6.31
N MET A 281 10.21 2.34 5.71
CA MET A 281 8.79 2.04 5.90
C MET A 281 8.58 0.54 6.11
N ALA A 282 7.54 0.22 6.85
CA ALA A 282 7.00 -1.14 6.98
C ALA A 282 5.48 -1.10 6.90
N PHE A 283 4.85 -2.12 6.31
CA PHE A 283 3.41 -2.25 6.33
C PHE A 283 2.91 -2.58 7.73
N HIS A 284 1.86 -1.89 8.17
CA HIS A 284 1.19 -2.18 9.44
C HIS A 284 0.09 -3.23 9.25
N PHE A 285 0.47 -4.48 8.97
CA PHE A 285 -0.47 -5.58 8.76
C PHE A 285 -1.48 -5.76 9.90
N PRO A 286 -1.10 -5.69 11.19
CA PRO A 286 -2.06 -5.94 12.28
C PRO A 286 -3.22 -4.95 12.35
N VAL A 287 -3.08 -3.70 11.89
CA VAL A 287 -4.17 -2.71 11.94
C VAL A 287 -5.22 -2.96 10.87
N MET A 288 -4.84 -3.50 9.73
CA MET A 288 -5.72 -3.68 8.57
C MET A 288 -6.95 -4.57 8.91
N PRO A 289 -6.85 -5.84 9.37
CA PRO A 289 -8.02 -6.65 9.70
C PRO A 289 -8.83 -6.05 10.86
N ARG A 290 -8.19 -5.30 11.77
CA ARG A 290 -8.86 -4.71 12.93
C ARG A 290 -9.73 -3.52 12.57
N ILE A 291 -9.45 -2.80 11.48
CA ILE A 291 -10.37 -1.79 10.94
C ILE A 291 -11.68 -2.46 10.51
N PHE A 292 -11.60 -3.57 9.75
CA PHE A 292 -12.78 -4.34 9.35
C PHE A 292 -13.55 -4.89 10.56
N MET A 293 -12.84 -5.44 11.53
CA MET A 293 -13.43 -5.98 12.76
C MET A 293 -14.12 -4.89 13.58
N ALA A 294 -13.50 -3.73 13.74
CA ALA A 294 -14.04 -2.62 14.53
C ALA A 294 -15.36 -2.09 13.96
N VAL A 295 -15.42 -1.87 12.65
CA VAL A 295 -16.64 -1.40 11.97
C VAL A 295 -17.73 -2.49 12.01
N ARG A 296 -17.37 -3.78 11.83
CA ARG A 296 -18.34 -4.87 11.88
C ARG A 296 -18.91 -5.09 13.28
N ARG A 297 -18.10 -4.93 14.33
CA ARG A 297 -18.52 -4.98 15.74
C ARG A 297 -19.13 -3.68 16.24
N GLU A 298 -19.06 -2.61 15.45
CA GLU A 298 -19.47 -1.27 15.85
C GLU A 298 -18.76 -0.78 17.14
N GLN A 299 -17.47 -1.10 17.27
CA GLN A 299 -16.65 -0.79 18.45
C GLN A 299 -15.23 -0.41 18.06
N ARG A 300 -14.69 0.67 18.67
CA ARG A 300 -13.33 1.17 18.39
C ARG A 300 -12.21 0.27 18.94
N TYR A 301 -12.52 -0.54 19.96
CA TYR A 301 -11.52 -1.31 20.71
C TYR A 301 -10.50 -2.06 19.84
N PRO A 302 -10.88 -2.78 18.77
CA PRO A 302 -9.89 -3.50 17.96
C PRO A 302 -8.82 -2.59 17.32
N ILE A 303 -9.19 -1.35 16.95
CA ILE A 303 -8.25 -0.38 16.38
C ILE A 303 -7.41 0.25 17.51
N SER A 304 -8.06 0.75 18.57
CA SER A 304 -7.36 1.40 19.68
C SER A 304 -6.34 0.45 20.32
N GLU A 305 -6.71 -0.81 20.57
CA GLU A 305 -5.82 -1.80 21.19
C GLU A 305 -4.56 -2.07 20.36
N VAL A 306 -4.68 -2.26 19.05
CA VAL A 306 -3.51 -2.54 18.21
C VAL A 306 -2.60 -1.32 18.09
N LEU A 307 -3.17 -0.12 18.02
CA LEU A 307 -2.39 1.12 17.97
C LEU A 307 -1.67 1.39 19.30
N ASP A 308 -2.32 1.14 20.45
CA ASP A 308 -1.70 1.24 21.76
C ASP A 308 -0.54 0.26 21.97
N ARG A 309 -0.62 -0.92 21.35
CA ARG A 309 0.43 -1.94 21.40
C ARG A 309 1.52 -1.74 20.35
N THR A 310 1.33 -0.81 19.43
CA THR A 310 2.34 -0.51 18.40
C THR A 310 3.45 0.34 19.03
N PRO A 311 4.70 -0.14 19.07
CA PRO A 311 5.81 0.63 19.61
C PRO A 311 6.08 1.89 18.79
N ALA A 312 6.75 2.87 19.41
CA ALA A 312 7.25 4.03 18.69
C ALA A 312 8.32 3.61 17.67
N ILE A 313 8.32 4.24 16.53
CA ILE A 313 9.29 4.05 15.44
C ILE A 313 10.23 5.25 15.38
N PRO A 314 11.44 5.13 14.77
CA PRO A 314 12.33 6.28 14.57
C PRO A 314 11.63 7.42 13.81
N ASP A 315 11.98 8.67 14.13
CA ASP A 315 11.34 9.86 13.55
C ASP A 315 11.46 9.92 12.02
N SER A 316 12.54 9.40 11.44
CA SER A 316 12.74 9.30 9.99
C SER A 316 11.94 8.18 9.33
N CYS A 317 11.27 7.31 10.09
CA CYS A 317 10.55 6.16 9.59
C CYS A 317 9.04 6.40 9.51
N GLN A 318 8.32 5.54 8.78
CA GLN A 318 6.87 5.63 8.66
C GLN A 318 6.21 4.28 8.46
N TRP A 319 4.99 4.13 8.98
CA TRP A 319 4.13 3.00 8.66
C TRP A 319 3.48 3.15 7.28
N GLY A 320 3.35 2.05 6.54
CA GLY A 320 2.47 1.94 5.38
C GLY A 320 1.11 1.39 5.82
N ILE A 321 0.05 2.15 5.64
CA ILE A 321 -1.32 1.74 5.98
C ILE A 321 -2.08 1.38 4.71
N PHE A 322 -2.76 0.26 4.71
CA PHE A 322 -3.55 -0.20 3.56
C PHE A 322 -4.81 -0.95 4.04
N LEU A 323 -5.82 -1.01 3.18
CA LEU A 323 -7.05 -1.77 3.42
C LEU A 323 -7.07 -3.07 2.61
N ARG A 324 -6.69 -2.97 1.35
CA ARG A 324 -6.56 -4.08 0.41
C ARG A 324 -5.33 -3.87 -0.47
N ASN A 325 -4.83 -4.98 -1.02
CA ASN A 325 -3.76 -5.06 -1.99
C ASN A 325 -4.06 -6.19 -2.99
N HIS A 326 -3.08 -6.60 -3.78
CA HIS A 326 -3.17 -7.69 -4.76
C HIS A 326 -3.28 -9.09 -4.16
N ASP A 327 -3.07 -9.24 -2.83
CA ASP A 327 -3.17 -10.50 -2.10
C ASP A 327 -4.45 -10.60 -1.29
N GLU A 328 -4.60 -11.70 -0.56
CA GLU A 328 -5.69 -11.85 0.39
C GLU A 328 -5.58 -10.85 1.56
N LEU A 329 -6.71 -10.47 2.14
CA LEU A 329 -6.75 -9.85 3.45
C LEU A 329 -6.27 -10.88 4.47
N THR A 330 -5.00 -10.80 4.83
CA THR A 330 -4.39 -11.79 5.73
C THR A 330 -4.94 -11.71 7.14
N LEU A 331 -5.15 -12.87 7.75
CA LEU A 331 -5.61 -13.03 9.13
C LEU A 331 -4.56 -13.75 9.99
N GLU A 332 -3.28 -13.66 9.60
CA GLU A 332 -2.19 -14.27 10.36
C GLU A 332 -1.93 -13.52 11.68
N MET A 333 -2.04 -12.19 11.67
CA MET A 333 -1.77 -11.33 12.82
C MET A 333 -3.04 -10.99 13.61
N VAL A 334 -3.93 -11.97 13.75
CA VAL A 334 -5.10 -11.94 14.62
C VAL A 334 -5.15 -13.23 15.45
N THR A 335 -5.93 -13.25 16.54
CA THR A 335 -6.15 -14.49 17.30
C THR A 335 -7.02 -15.48 16.52
N ASP A 336 -7.02 -16.75 16.93
CA ASP A 336 -7.88 -17.77 16.30
C ASP A 336 -9.37 -17.40 16.39
N GLU A 337 -9.81 -16.84 17.51
CA GLU A 337 -11.18 -16.37 17.71
C GLU A 337 -11.54 -15.19 16.80
N GLU A 338 -10.60 -14.26 16.63
CA GLU A 338 -10.74 -13.12 15.72
C GLU A 338 -10.80 -13.60 14.27
N ARG A 339 -9.96 -14.56 13.89
CA ARG A 339 -9.94 -15.14 12.55
C ARG A 339 -11.26 -15.85 12.23
N ASP A 340 -11.76 -16.68 13.13
CA ASP A 340 -13.03 -17.36 12.96
C ASP A 340 -14.18 -16.36 12.82
N TYR A 341 -14.17 -15.30 13.61
CA TYR A 341 -15.13 -14.20 13.50
C TYR A 341 -15.05 -13.52 12.12
N MET A 342 -13.85 -13.17 11.67
CA MET A 342 -13.65 -12.52 10.37
C MET A 342 -14.10 -13.41 9.21
N TRP A 343 -13.82 -14.71 9.27
CA TRP A 343 -14.30 -15.64 8.25
C TRP A 343 -15.82 -15.77 8.25
N ALA A 344 -16.44 -15.83 9.41
CA ALA A 344 -17.90 -15.89 9.52
C ALA A 344 -18.59 -14.66 8.94
N GLU A 345 -18.02 -13.49 9.16
CA GLU A 345 -18.62 -12.21 8.76
C GLU A 345 -18.31 -11.79 7.31
N TYR A 346 -17.15 -12.17 6.77
CA TYR A 346 -16.64 -11.65 5.50
C TYR A 346 -16.38 -12.71 4.43
N ALA A 347 -16.35 -14.01 4.80
CA ALA A 347 -16.02 -15.11 3.90
C ALA A 347 -16.96 -16.30 4.08
N PHE A 348 -18.27 -16.05 3.98
CA PHE A 348 -19.32 -17.07 4.12
C PHE A 348 -19.29 -18.14 3.01
N ASP A 349 -18.74 -17.84 1.84
CA ASP A 349 -18.47 -18.79 0.77
C ASP A 349 -17.00 -19.23 0.83
N PRO A 350 -16.69 -20.55 0.80
CA PRO A 350 -15.30 -21.03 0.80
C PRO A 350 -14.41 -20.41 -0.28
N ARG A 351 -14.98 -20.04 -1.44
CA ARG A 351 -14.25 -19.38 -2.53
C ARG A 351 -13.79 -17.96 -2.20
N MET A 352 -14.28 -17.37 -1.12
CA MET A 352 -13.83 -16.08 -0.61
C MET A 352 -12.59 -16.20 0.27
N LYS A 353 -12.16 -17.44 0.60
CA LYS A 353 -10.96 -17.71 1.39
C LYS A 353 -9.78 -18.02 0.50
N ALA A 354 -8.59 -17.69 0.95
CA ALA A 354 -7.33 -18.16 0.41
C ALA A 354 -6.32 -18.22 1.58
N ASN A 355 -5.64 -19.34 1.72
CA ASN A 355 -4.72 -19.60 2.84
C ASN A 355 -5.36 -19.22 4.21
N ILE A 356 -4.69 -18.38 4.99
CA ILE A 356 -5.23 -17.86 6.28
C ILE A 356 -5.84 -16.46 6.07
N GLY A 357 -6.55 -16.22 4.96
CA GLY A 357 -7.06 -14.89 4.64
C GLY A 357 -8.38 -14.87 3.89
N ILE A 358 -8.75 -13.69 3.41
CA ILE A 358 -9.98 -13.40 2.68
C ILE A 358 -9.63 -12.73 1.35
N ARG A 359 -9.90 -13.40 0.22
CA ARG A 359 -9.63 -12.88 -1.13
C ARG A 359 -10.81 -12.11 -1.69
N ARG A 360 -11.08 -10.95 -1.14
CA ARG A 360 -12.14 -10.03 -1.54
C ARG A 360 -11.59 -8.61 -1.72
N ARG A 361 -12.15 -7.83 -2.63
CA ARG A 361 -11.88 -6.39 -2.75
C ARG A 361 -12.62 -5.57 -1.70
N LEU A 362 -12.26 -4.29 -1.55
CA LEU A 362 -12.83 -3.40 -0.54
C LEU A 362 -14.35 -3.25 -0.66
N ALA A 363 -14.87 -2.88 -1.83
CA ALA A 363 -16.30 -2.64 -2.02
C ALA A 363 -17.17 -3.87 -1.70
N PRO A 364 -16.85 -5.11 -2.16
CA PRO A 364 -17.57 -6.31 -1.76
C PRO A 364 -17.48 -6.65 -0.26
N LEU A 365 -16.35 -6.38 0.40
CA LEU A 365 -16.21 -6.56 1.84
C LEU A 365 -17.15 -5.63 2.63
N LEU A 366 -17.48 -4.48 2.04
CA LEU A 366 -18.32 -3.45 2.64
C LEU A 366 -19.77 -3.46 2.11
N ASP A 367 -20.20 -4.56 1.48
CA ASP A 367 -21.54 -4.74 0.92
C ASP A 367 -21.93 -3.66 -0.11
N ASN A 368 -20.95 -3.05 -0.77
CA ASN A 368 -21.11 -1.89 -1.66
C ASN A 368 -21.82 -0.69 -1.03
N ASP A 369 -21.75 -0.56 0.29
CA ASP A 369 -22.30 0.57 1.03
C ASP A 369 -21.33 1.76 0.92
N VAL A 370 -21.76 2.80 0.22
CA VAL A 370 -20.93 3.99 -0.04
C VAL A 370 -20.48 4.65 1.25
N ASN A 371 -21.34 4.75 2.28
CA ASN A 371 -20.97 5.37 3.54
C ASN A 371 -19.86 4.58 4.27
N ARG A 372 -19.92 3.24 4.19
CA ARG A 372 -18.85 2.40 4.73
C ARG A 372 -17.55 2.56 3.95
N ILE A 373 -17.62 2.58 2.61
CA ILE A 373 -16.44 2.76 1.76
C ILE A 373 -15.79 4.13 2.05
N GLU A 374 -16.59 5.17 2.18
CA GLU A 374 -16.12 6.51 2.55
C GLU A 374 -15.49 6.53 3.96
N LEU A 375 -16.10 5.90 4.95
CA LEU A 375 -15.54 5.79 6.30
C LEU A 375 -14.20 5.05 6.30
N PHE A 376 -14.10 3.90 5.60
CA PHE A 376 -12.85 3.13 5.52
C PHE A 376 -11.75 3.93 4.84
N THR A 377 -12.06 4.61 3.74
CA THR A 377 -11.11 5.46 3.03
C THR A 377 -10.69 6.67 3.88
N ALA A 378 -11.62 7.25 4.65
CA ALA A 378 -11.28 8.32 5.59
C ALA A 378 -10.35 7.83 6.71
N LEU A 379 -10.59 6.65 7.27
CA LEU A 379 -9.70 6.01 8.24
C LEU A 379 -8.31 5.74 7.63
N LEU A 380 -8.26 5.15 6.43
CA LEU A 380 -7.01 4.92 5.70
C LEU A 380 -6.19 6.21 5.55
N LEU A 381 -6.85 7.29 5.18
CA LEU A 381 -6.20 8.59 4.92
C LEU A 381 -5.86 9.37 6.20
N ALA A 382 -6.41 9.01 7.37
CA ALA A 382 -6.22 9.77 8.62
C ALA A 382 -5.39 9.05 9.68
N LEU A 383 -5.33 7.72 9.68
CA LEU A 383 -4.53 6.93 10.62
C LEU A 383 -3.03 7.25 10.51
N PRO A 384 -2.25 7.01 11.59
CA PRO A 384 -0.80 7.25 11.55
C PRO A 384 -0.13 6.34 10.54
N GLY A 385 0.43 6.97 9.48
CA GLY A 385 1.10 6.28 8.39
C GLY A 385 0.82 6.90 7.03
N SER A 386 1.50 6.39 6.02
CA SER A 386 1.27 6.73 4.62
C SER A 386 0.30 5.74 4.00
N PRO A 387 -0.82 6.23 3.42
CA PRO A 387 -1.86 5.37 2.87
C PRO A 387 -1.41 4.76 1.55
N VAL A 388 -1.75 3.49 1.36
CA VAL A 388 -1.59 2.77 0.09
C VAL A 388 -2.98 2.39 -0.41
N LEU A 389 -3.36 2.93 -1.55
CA LEU A 389 -4.61 2.63 -2.27
C LEU A 389 -4.35 1.49 -3.26
N TYR A 390 -5.27 0.56 -3.38
CA TYR A 390 -5.22 -0.49 -4.39
C TYR A 390 -6.01 -0.08 -5.63
N TYR A 391 -5.47 -0.28 -6.84
CA TYR A 391 -6.12 0.16 -8.07
C TYR A 391 -7.58 -0.31 -8.17
N GLY A 392 -8.47 0.59 -8.52
CA GLY A 392 -9.90 0.35 -8.66
C GLY A 392 -10.70 0.51 -7.36
N ASP A 393 -10.08 0.60 -6.18
CA ASP A 393 -10.82 0.84 -4.93
C ASP A 393 -11.43 2.25 -4.93
N GLU A 394 -10.80 3.22 -5.61
CA GLU A 394 -11.29 4.59 -5.75
C GLU A 394 -12.59 4.71 -6.56
N ILE A 395 -12.95 3.67 -7.34
CA ILE A 395 -14.22 3.60 -8.06
C ILE A 395 -15.19 2.56 -7.46
N GLY A 396 -14.80 1.86 -6.39
CA GLY A 396 -15.59 0.77 -5.81
C GLY A 396 -15.62 -0.50 -6.65
N MET A 397 -14.50 -0.84 -7.29
CA MET A 397 -14.38 -2.04 -8.12
C MET A 397 -14.58 -3.31 -7.30
N GLY A 398 -15.34 -4.26 -7.85
CA GLY A 398 -15.59 -5.56 -7.23
C GLY A 398 -14.54 -6.61 -7.57
N ASP A 399 -14.74 -7.80 -7.01
CA ASP A 399 -13.93 -8.99 -7.25
C ASP A 399 -14.68 -10.09 -8.00
N ASN A 400 -13.96 -11.16 -8.37
CA ASN A 400 -14.53 -12.36 -8.98
C ASN A 400 -14.11 -13.61 -8.19
N ILE A 401 -14.96 -14.06 -7.27
CA ILE A 401 -14.68 -15.21 -6.39
C ILE A 401 -14.61 -16.56 -7.13
N TRP A 402 -14.97 -16.61 -8.41
CA TRP A 402 -14.92 -17.82 -9.22
C TRP A 402 -13.54 -18.10 -9.81
N LEU A 403 -12.66 -17.13 -9.80
CA LEU A 403 -11.27 -17.29 -10.22
C LEU A 403 -10.45 -17.98 -9.12
N GLY A 404 -9.42 -18.70 -9.53
CA GLY A 404 -8.53 -19.40 -8.61
C GLY A 404 -7.60 -18.47 -7.87
N ASP A 405 -6.87 -18.98 -6.88
CA ASP A 405 -5.88 -18.25 -6.10
C ASP A 405 -6.36 -16.82 -5.74
N ARG A 406 -5.52 -15.80 -5.92
CA ARG A 406 -5.80 -14.38 -5.70
C ARG A 406 -6.26 -13.64 -6.96
N ASP A 407 -6.41 -14.35 -8.09
CA ASP A 407 -6.80 -13.75 -9.37
C ASP A 407 -8.13 -12.99 -9.31
N GLY A 408 -9.04 -13.40 -8.42
CA GLY A 408 -10.33 -12.74 -8.23
C GLY A 408 -10.23 -11.27 -7.84
N VAL A 409 -9.16 -10.85 -7.18
CA VAL A 409 -8.90 -9.45 -6.80
C VAL A 409 -7.96 -8.72 -7.77
N ARG A 410 -7.46 -9.42 -8.81
CA ARG A 410 -6.47 -8.94 -9.80
C ARG A 410 -7.06 -8.72 -11.19
N THR A 411 -8.39 -8.61 -11.31
CA THR A 411 -9.12 -8.45 -12.58
C THR A 411 -8.79 -7.11 -13.27
N PRO A 412 -8.97 -7.01 -14.61
CA PRO A 412 -8.68 -5.78 -15.36
C PRO A 412 -9.40 -4.55 -14.83
N MET A 413 -8.71 -3.40 -14.83
CA MET A 413 -9.25 -2.09 -14.44
C MET A 413 -10.44 -1.70 -15.32
N GLN A 414 -11.46 -1.09 -14.72
CA GLN A 414 -12.71 -0.73 -15.37
C GLN A 414 -12.71 0.76 -15.79
N TRP A 415 -12.24 1.04 -17.01
CA TRP A 415 -12.12 2.41 -17.54
C TRP A 415 -13.41 2.96 -18.11
N THR A 416 -14.11 2.17 -18.93
CA THR A 416 -15.31 2.60 -19.66
C THR A 416 -16.40 1.52 -19.62
N PRO A 417 -17.66 1.85 -19.93
CA PRO A 417 -18.72 0.85 -20.07
C PRO A 417 -18.62 0.01 -21.36
N ASP A 418 -17.62 0.26 -22.20
CA ASP A 418 -17.43 -0.42 -23.47
C ASP A 418 -16.83 -1.81 -23.32
N ARG A 419 -16.66 -2.51 -24.45
CA ARG A 419 -16.08 -3.85 -24.51
C ARG A 419 -14.77 -3.92 -23.71
N ASN A 420 -14.60 -5.02 -22.99
CA ASN A 420 -13.44 -5.27 -22.12
C ASN A 420 -13.20 -4.16 -21.07
N ALA A 421 -14.25 -3.45 -20.66
CA ALA A 421 -14.15 -2.34 -19.72
C ALA A 421 -13.26 -1.18 -20.20
N GLY A 422 -12.98 -1.05 -21.49
CA GLY A 422 -12.00 -0.10 -22.03
C GLY A 422 -10.55 -0.40 -21.64
N PHE A 423 -10.29 -1.57 -21.03
CA PHE A 423 -8.97 -2.04 -20.65
C PHE A 423 -8.15 -2.45 -21.89
N SER A 424 -8.77 -3.15 -22.84
CA SER A 424 -8.10 -3.76 -24.00
C SER A 424 -9.01 -3.77 -25.22
N THR A 425 -8.41 -3.67 -26.41
CA THR A 425 -9.08 -3.86 -27.71
C THR A 425 -9.07 -5.33 -28.19
N ALA A 426 -8.43 -6.24 -27.42
CA ALA A 426 -8.35 -7.66 -27.74
C ALA A 426 -9.72 -8.35 -27.82
N GLU A 427 -9.74 -9.57 -28.39
CA GLU A 427 -10.86 -10.47 -28.21
C GLU A 427 -11.00 -10.86 -26.74
N PRO A 428 -12.23 -10.89 -26.13
CA PRO A 428 -12.41 -11.16 -24.71
C PRO A 428 -11.77 -12.47 -24.23
N ALA A 429 -11.68 -13.46 -25.09
CA ALA A 429 -11.05 -14.74 -24.76
C ALA A 429 -9.51 -14.68 -24.64
N ARG A 430 -8.91 -13.57 -25.06
CA ARG A 430 -7.46 -13.34 -24.97
C ARG A 430 -7.05 -12.53 -23.75
N LEU A 431 -8.02 -11.98 -23.00
CA LEU A 431 -7.70 -11.25 -21.78
C LEU A 431 -7.00 -12.18 -20.78
N TYR A 432 -5.96 -11.68 -20.12
CA TYR A 432 -5.22 -12.45 -19.11
C TYR A 432 -6.13 -12.93 -17.97
N LEU A 433 -7.16 -12.15 -17.62
CA LEU A 433 -8.28 -12.50 -16.74
C LEU A 433 -9.56 -11.86 -17.28
N PRO A 434 -10.73 -12.47 -17.03
CA PRO A 434 -12.00 -11.87 -17.47
C PRO A 434 -12.27 -10.57 -16.72
N VAL A 435 -12.85 -9.59 -17.41
CA VAL A 435 -13.42 -8.39 -16.79
C VAL A 435 -14.59 -8.77 -15.89
N ASN A 436 -14.83 -8.01 -14.84
CA ASN A 436 -15.96 -8.23 -13.97
C ASN A 436 -17.27 -7.87 -14.69
N MET A 437 -18.20 -8.84 -14.76
CA MET A 437 -19.52 -8.71 -15.40
C MET A 437 -20.67 -8.86 -14.40
N ASP A 438 -20.37 -8.79 -13.10
CA ASP A 438 -21.38 -8.82 -12.04
C ASP A 438 -22.40 -7.67 -12.20
N SER A 439 -23.64 -7.90 -11.77
CA SER A 439 -24.71 -6.90 -11.92
C SER A 439 -24.53 -5.63 -11.05
N ILE A 440 -23.71 -5.72 -10.00
CA ILE A 440 -23.44 -4.63 -9.07
C ILE A 440 -22.07 -3.98 -9.38
N TYR A 441 -21.05 -4.81 -9.57
CA TYR A 441 -19.65 -4.39 -9.71
C TYR A 441 -19.14 -4.42 -11.15
N GLY A 442 -19.96 -4.88 -12.09
CA GLY A 442 -19.56 -5.02 -13.49
C GLY A 442 -19.23 -3.67 -14.13
N TYR A 443 -18.33 -3.70 -15.11
CA TYR A 443 -17.78 -2.51 -15.75
C TYR A 443 -18.83 -1.62 -16.43
N GLN A 444 -20.00 -2.13 -16.79
CA GLN A 444 -21.09 -1.31 -17.33
C GLN A 444 -21.69 -0.35 -16.29
N VAL A 445 -21.57 -0.69 -14.98
CA VAL A 445 -22.10 0.10 -13.88
C VAL A 445 -20.98 0.85 -13.16
N THR A 446 -19.88 0.15 -12.88
CA THR A 446 -18.73 0.68 -12.12
C THR A 446 -17.55 0.89 -13.06
N ASN A 447 -17.26 2.13 -13.44
CA ASN A 447 -16.12 2.46 -14.29
C ASN A 447 -15.70 3.93 -14.13
N VAL A 448 -14.45 4.21 -14.51
CA VAL A 448 -13.83 5.54 -14.37
C VAL A 448 -14.60 6.59 -15.17
N GLU A 449 -14.95 6.31 -16.44
CA GLU A 449 -15.60 7.29 -17.31
C GLU A 449 -16.94 7.78 -16.75
N SER A 450 -17.79 6.87 -16.31
CA SER A 450 -19.09 7.20 -15.72
C SER A 450 -18.94 8.00 -14.42
N GLN A 451 -17.97 7.64 -13.58
CA GLN A 451 -17.73 8.35 -12.33
C GLN A 451 -17.06 9.70 -12.53
N THR A 452 -16.19 9.85 -13.52
CA THR A 452 -15.59 11.16 -13.86
C THR A 452 -16.65 12.19 -14.30
N ARG A 453 -17.72 11.73 -14.95
CA ARG A 453 -18.85 12.59 -15.36
C ARG A 453 -19.78 12.96 -14.20
N ASN A 454 -19.72 12.27 -13.09
CA ASN A 454 -20.54 12.50 -11.90
C ASN A 454 -19.71 13.07 -10.75
N THR A 455 -19.80 14.35 -10.50
CA THR A 455 -19.04 15.05 -9.45
C THR A 455 -19.37 14.61 -8.01
N SER A 456 -20.46 13.84 -7.83
CA SER A 456 -20.84 13.23 -6.55
C SER A 456 -20.44 11.75 -6.45
N SER A 457 -19.64 11.23 -7.39
CA SER A 457 -19.19 9.85 -7.39
C SER A 457 -18.13 9.59 -6.32
N LEU A 458 -17.93 8.31 -5.99
CA LEU A 458 -16.86 7.85 -5.09
C LEU A 458 -15.48 8.30 -5.59
N LEU A 459 -15.23 8.27 -6.89
CA LEU A 459 -13.97 8.71 -7.50
C LEU A 459 -13.66 10.19 -7.19
N HIS A 460 -14.64 11.09 -7.40
CA HIS A 460 -14.47 12.50 -7.07
C HIS A 460 -14.36 12.74 -5.58
N TRP A 461 -15.07 11.97 -4.79
CA TRP A 461 -14.99 12.03 -3.33
C TRP A 461 -13.59 11.60 -2.86
N THR A 462 -13.07 10.44 -3.31
CA THR A 462 -11.72 9.95 -2.98
C THR A 462 -10.65 10.97 -3.35
N ARG A 463 -10.72 11.52 -4.56
CA ARG A 463 -9.81 12.59 -4.99
C ARG A 463 -9.83 13.79 -4.04
N ARG A 464 -11.00 14.22 -3.61
CA ARG A 464 -11.16 15.34 -2.67
C ARG A 464 -10.52 15.03 -1.32
N MET A 465 -10.72 13.82 -0.80
CA MET A 465 -10.14 13.38 0.46
C MET A 465 -8.62 13.33 0.40
N ILE A 466 -8.04 12.86 -0.71
CA ILE A 466 -6.60 12.90 -0.96
C ILE A 466 -6.10 14.36 -0.94
N GLN A 467 -6.80 15.28 -1.59
CA GLN A 467 -6.43 16.70 -1.60
C GLN A 467 -6.50 17.32 -0.19
N VAL A 468 -7.53 17.02 0.59
CA VAL A 468 -7.64 17.48 1.98
C VAL A 468 -6.48 16.95 2.81
N ARG A 469 -6.14 15.66 2.70
CA ARG A 469 -4.96 15.10 3.38
C ARG A 469 -3.68 15.85 3.03
N LYS A 470 -3.42 16.07 1.75
CA LYS A 470 -2.20 16.75 1.25
C LYS A 470 -2.09 18.21 1.72
N GLN A 471 -3.22 18.88 1.96
CA GLN A 471 -3.26 20.25 2.46
C GLN A 471 -3.05 20.36 3.98
N ASN A 472 -3.06 19.23 4.70
CA ASN A 472 -2.92 19.18 6.16
C ASN A 472 -1.74 18.27 6.54
N PRO A 473 -0.54 18.83 6.73
CA PRO A 473 0.67 18.05 7.04
C PRO A 473 0.54 17.15 8.27
N ALA A 474 -0.35 17.48 9.21
CA ALA A 474 -0.63 16.68 10.40
C ALA A 474 -0.98 15.22 10.06
N PHE A 475 -1.63 14.93 8.95
CA PHE A 475 -1.96 13.55 8.56
C PHE A 475 -0.72 12.70 8.25
N GLY A 476 0.31 13.29 7.65
CA GLY A 476 1.55 12.57 7.29
C GLY A 476 2.62 12.65 8.38
N LEU A 477 2.84 13.83 8.95
CA LEU A 477 3.96 14.13 9.86
C LEU A 477 3.54 14.26 11.32
N GLY A 478 2.23 14.32 11.59
CA GLY A 478 1.73 14.61 12.93
C GLY A 478 1.79 13.43 13.88
N SER A 479 1.85 13.76 15.17
CA SER A 479 1.60 12.80 16.24
C SER A 479 0.20 12.20 16.15
N PHE A 480 -0.01 11.11 16.84
CA PHE A 480 -1.33 10.47 16.98
C PHE A 480 -1.69 10.39 18.46
N HIS A 481 -2.91 10.82 18.77
CA HIS A 481 -3.45 10.75 20.13
C HIS A 481 -4.89 10.26 20.10
N ASP A 482 -5.15 9.05 20.62
CA ASP A 482 -6.50 8.51 20.79
C ASP A 482 -7.19 9.25 21.95
N LEU A 483 -8.29 9.94 21.67
CA LEU A 483 -9.06 10.69 22.67
C LEU A 483 -10.04 9.80 23.44
N GLY A 484 -10.30 8.60 22.96
CA GLY A 484 -11.38 7.79 23.51
C GLY A 484 -12.75 8.44 23.27
N GLY A 485 -13.42 8.85 24.33
CA GLY A 485 -14.76 9.46 24.32
C GLY A 485 -15.81 8.59 24.99
N SER A 486 -17.00 9.18 25.24
CA SER A 486 -18.09 8.56 26.02
C SER A 486 -18.74 7.37 25.30
N ASN A 487 -18.62 7.27 23.97
CA ASN A 487 -19.28 6.25 23.17
C ASN A 487 -18.26 5.27 22.53
N PRO A 488 -18.31 3.95 22.84
CA PRO A 488 -17.39 2.97 22.30
C PRO A 488 -17.55 2.72 20.79
N SER A 489 -18.67 3.12 20.19
CA SER A 489 -18.89 3.01 18.75
C SER A 489 -18.32 4.18 17.95
N VAL A 490 -17.75 5.17 18.63
CA VAL A 490 -17.08 6.31 17.98
C VAL A 490 -15.59 6.26 18.25
N PHE A 491 -14.81 6.27 17.18
CA PHE A 491 -13.35 6.30 17.23
C PHE A 491 -12.87 7.72 16.96
N SER A 492 -12.26 8.35 17.97
CA SER A 492 -11.85 9.75 17.94
C SER A 492 -10.39 9.91 18.29
N PHE A 493 -9.65 10.64 17.45
CA PHE A 493 -8.22 10.90 17.66
C PHE A 493 -7.81 12.26 17.11
N VAL A 494 -6.68 12.75 17.58
CA VAL A 494 -6.05 13.99 17.08
C VAL A 494 -4.76 13.66 16.36
N ARG A 495 -4.54 14.36 15.25
CA ARG A 495 -3.26 14.45 14.54
C ARG A 495 -2.74 15.87 14.72
N GLU A 496 -1.48 16.03 15.17
CA GLU A 496 -0.90 17.32 15.43
C GLU A 496 0.52 17.44 14.85
N PHE A 497 0.72 18.50 14.05
CA PHE A 497 2.03 18.87 13.50
C PHE A 497 2.17 20.40 13.51
N GLY A 498 2.97 20.91 14.44
CA GLY A 498 3.10 22.34 14.62
C GLY A 498 1.76 23.02 14.95
N ASP A 499 1.31 23.92 14.10
CA ASP A 499 0.01 24.60 14.24
C ASP A 499 -1.15 23.90 13.49
N ASP A 500 -0.84 22.84 12.75
CA ASP A 500 -1.86 22.04 12.07
C ASP A 500 -2.36 20.95 13.02
N ILE A 501 -3.58 21.14 13.55
CA ILE A 501 -4.24 20.23 14.50
C ILE A 501 -5.53 19.77 13.85
N VAL A 502 -5.67 18.47 13.66
CA VAL A 502 -6.84 17.84 13.05
C VAL A 502 -7.46 16.83 14.01
N LEU A 503 -8.69 17.10 14.42
CA LEU A 503 -9.53 16.16 15.16
C LEU A 503 -10.30 15.30 14.16
N CYS A 504 -10.09 13.98 14.22
CA CYS A 504 -10.81 12.99 13.45
C CYS A 504 -11.81 12.28 14.34
N VAL A 505 -13.08 12.29 13.96
CA VAL A 505 -14.17 11.64 14.71
C VAL A 505 -14.93 10.72 13.76
N ASN A 506 -14.97 9.42 14.05
CA ASN A 506 -15.47 8.40 13.15
C ASN A 506 -16.53 7.54 13.82
N ASN A 507 -17.76 7.54 13.29
CA ASN A 507 -18.82 6.66 13.76
C ASN A 507 -18.74 5.30 13.07
N LEU A 508 -18.33 4.27 13.81
CA LEU A 508 -18.19 2.90 13.32
C LEU A 508 -19.53 2.15 13.22
N SER A 509 -20.60 2.72 13.83
CA SER A 509 -21.92 2.10 13.81
C SER A 509 -22.73 2.51 12.58
N ARG A 510 -23.60 1.60 12.14
CA ARG A 510 -24.63 1.87 11.12
C ARG A 510 -25.72 2.85 11.58
N PHE A 511 -25.82 3.12 12.88
CA PHE A 511 -26.80 4.03 13.45
C PHE A 511 -26.15 5.37 13.81
N PRO A 512 -26.91 6.47 13.81
CA PRO A 512 -26.41 7.74 14.35
C PRO A 512 -25.95 7.58 15.80
N GLN A 513 -24.80 8.14 16.13
CA GLN A 513 -24.18 8.04 17.45
C GLN A 513 -23.79 9.42 17.98
N PRO A 514 -24.13 9.73 19.25
CA PRO A 514 -23.55 10.86 19.95
C PRO A 514 -22.20 10.47 20.58
N VAL A 515 -21.32 11.44 20.74
CA VAL A 515 -20.08 11.29 21.52
C VAL A 515 -19.76 12.58 22.24
N GLU A 516 -19.33 12.47 23.48
CA GLU A 516 -18.74 13.56 24.26
C GLU A 516 -17.22 13.38 24.31
N LEU A 517 -16.49 14.42 23.92
CA LEU A 517 -15.02 14.45 23.86
C LEU A 517 -14.47 15.48 24.83
N ASP A 518 -13.41 15.16 25.53
CA ASP A 518 -12.66 16.14 26.32
C ASP A 518 -11.70 16.90 25.39
N LEU A 519 -12.06 18.14 25.07
CA LEU A 519 -11.28 19.01 24.20
C LEU A 519 -10.78 20.27 24.92
N ARG A 520 -10.71 20.28 26.28
CA ARG A 520 -10.34 21.46 27.08
C ARG A 520 -8.98 22.04 26.75
N ASP A 521 -8.03 21.23 26.24
CA ASP A 521 -6.71 21.68 25.80
C ASP A 521 -6.78 22.70 24.66
N TRP A 522 -7.94 22.76 23.96
CA TRP A 522 -8.21 23.70 22.86
C TRP A 522 -9.39 24.63 23.16
N GLU A 523 -9.60 24.95 24.45
CA GLU A 523 -10.69 25.83 24.86
C GLU A 523 -10.68 27.15 24.08
N SER A 524 -11.86 27.64 23.73
CA SER A 524 -12.13 28.82 22.90
C SER A 524 -11.80 28.68 21.41
N ALA A 525 -11.24 27.56 20.94
CA ALA A 525 -11.08 27.32 19.52
C ALA A 525 -12.44 27.00 18.86
N GLU A 526 -12.64 27.48 17.64
CA GLU A 526 -13.79 27.16 16.79
C GLU A 526 -13.35 26.11 15.74
N PRO A 527 -13.69 24.82 15.90
CA PRO A 527 -13.33 23.80 14.92
C PRO A 527 -13.95 24.07 13.55
N ILE A 528 -13.19 23.78 12.48
CA ILE A 528 -13.63 23.97 11.10
C ILE A 528 -13.56 22.62 10.38
N GLU A 529 -14.69 22.17 9.86
CA GLU A 529 -14.75 20.94 9.08
C GLU A 529 -13.99 21.14 7.76
N LEU A 530 -13.08 20.18 7.43
CA LEU A 530 -12.08 20.35 6.37
C LEU A 530 -12.62 20.16 4.94
N ILE A 531 -13.74 19.41 4.78
CA ILE A 531 -14.28 19.07 3.46
C ILE A 531 -15.24 20.17 2.96
N GLY A 532 -16.14 20.60 3.82
CA GLY A 532 -17.17 21.59 3.51
C GLY A 532 -16.88 22.99 4.04
N GLY A 533 -15.85 23.18 4.87
CA GLY A 533 -15.50 24.46 5.48
C GLY A 533 -16.47 24.95 6.55
N THR A 534 -17.32 24.07 7.09
CA THR A 534 -18.34 24.41 8.09
C THR A 534 -17.69 24.67 9.45
N ARG A 535 -18.02 25.82 10.08
CA ARG A 535 -17.60 26.12 11.45
C ARG A 535 -18.49 25.41 12.46
N PHE A 536 -17.84 24.86 13.46
CA PHE A 536 -18.50 24.23 14.60
C PHE A 536 -18.49 25.18 15.82
N PRO A 537 -19.36 24.96 16.83
CA PRO A 537 -19.36 25.77 18.04
C PRO A 537 -17.99 25.80 18.71
N ALA A 538 -17.68 26.92 19.40
CA ALA A 538 -16.44 27.05 20.15
C ALA A 538 -16.35 25.97 21.25
N ILE A 539 -15.15 25.44 21.44
CA ILE A 539 -14.83 24.49 22.50
C ILE A 539 -14.88 25.25 23.84
N GLY A 540 -15.61 24.69 24.82
CA GLY A 540 -15.74 25.24 26.15
C GLY A 540 -15.17 24.33 27.24
N GLU A 541 -15.44 24.65 28.50
CA GLU A 541 -15.01 23.84 29.67
C GLU A 541 -15.72 22.47 29.77
N LEU A 542 -16.93 22.34 29.20
CA LEU A 542 -17.69 21.11 29.22
C LEU A 542 -17.29 20.17 28.11
N PRO A 543 -17.50 18.83 28.27
CA PRO A 543 -17.27 17.87 27.19
C PRO A 543 -17.95 18.29 25.89
N TYR A 544 -17.23 18.18 24.79
CA TYR A 544 -17.68 18.61 23.47
C TYR A 544 -18.59 17.55 22.85
N LEU A 545 -19.89 17.85 22.74
CA LEU A 545 -20.89 16.93 22.20
C LEU A 545 -20.92 17.01 20.66
N LEU A 546 -20.73 15.87 20.01
CA LEU A 546 -20.97 15.69 18.58
C LEU A 546 -21.99 14.59 18.35
N THR A 547 -22.73 14.68 17.24
CA THR A 547 -23.61 13.60 16.75
C THR A 547 -23.24 13.33 15.30
N LEU A 548 -22.96 12.07 14.98
CA LEU A 548 -22.57 11.63 13.66
C LEU A 548 -23.67 10.73 13.08
N SER A 549 -23.93 10.83 11.78
CA SER A 549 -24.76 9.87 11.04
C SER A 549 -24.14 8.47 11.07
N GLY A 550 -24.91 7.44 10.73
CA GLY A 550 -24.39 6.07 10.60
C GLY A 550 -23.24 6.05 9.61
N HIS A 551 -22.10 5.47 10.02
CA HIS A 551 -20.84 5.45 9.29
C HIS A 551 -20.31 6.83 8.86
N GLY A 552 -20.82 7.93 9.49
CA GLY A 552 -20.35 9.29 9.24
C GLY A 552 -19.06 9.59 9.99
N PHE A 553 -18.34 10.58 9.50
CA PHE A 553 -17.11 11.05 10.13
C PHE A 553 -16.96 12.56 10.00
N TYR A 554 -16.08 13.14 10.82
CA TYR A 554 -15.65 14.54 10.71
C TYR A 554 -14.12 14.61 10.76
N TRP A 555 -13.53 15.43 9.91
CA TRP A 555 -12.17 15.95 10.02
C TRP A 555 -12.26 17.43 10.35
N LEU A 556 -11.94 17.79 11.59
CA LEU A 556 -12.09 19.13 12.10
C LEU A 556 -10.71 19.73 12.37
N ARG A 557 -10.36 20.80 11.66
CA ARG A 557 -9.20 21.60 12.03
C ARG A 557 -9.51 22.39 13.29
N ILE A 558 -8.61 22.32 14.27
CA ILE A 558 -8.68 23.10 15.51
C ILE A 558 -7.69 24.25 15.41
N PRO A 559 -8.13 25.51 15.16
CA PRO A 559 -7.23 26.65 15.11
C PRO A 559 -6.70 26.97 16.50
N ARG A 560 -5.39 27.25 16.63
CA ARG A 560 -4.85 27.74 17.91
C ARG A 560 -5.44 29.13 18.23
N PRO A 561 -5.70 29.47 19.52
CA PRO A 561 -6.33 30.73 19.91
C PRO A 561 -5.62 31.99 19.40
N THR A 562 -4.31 31.93 19.13
CA THR A 562 -3.51 33.04 18.61
C THR A 562 -3.75 33.36 17.13
N GLN A 563 -4.39 32.47 16.37
CA GLN A 563 -4.69 32.68 14.94
C GLN A 563 -6.05 33.34 14.69
N GLN A 564 -6.88 33.53 15.70
CA GLN A 564 -8.17 34.22 15.55
C GLN A 564 -8.08 35.74 15.31
N VAL A 565 -6.89 36.36 15.40
CA VAL A 565 -6.76 37.79 15.25
C VAL A 565 -6.02 38.13 13.96
N ARG A 566 -6.72 38.20 12.89
CA ARG A 566 -6.63 39.13 11.74
C ARG A 566 -7.31 38.56 10.49
N GLN A 567 -8.63 38.55 10.50
CA GLN A 567 -9.28 38.83 9.22
C GLN A 567 -9.06 40.34 8.97
N VAL A 568 -8.10 40.68 8.11
CA VAL A 568 -8.14 41.94 7.40
C VAL A 568 -9.38 41.84 6.50
N VAL A 569 -10.48 42.43 6.98
CA VAL A 569 -11.60 42.76 6.11
C VAL A 569 -11.03 43.69 5.06
N PRO A 570 -11.00 43.37 3.77
CA PRO A 570 -10.70 44.34 2.75
C PRO A 570 -11.79 45.42 2.90
N GLU A 571 -11.39 46.69 3.17
CA GLU A 571 -12.29 47.80 3.02
C GLU A 571 -12.96 47.67 1.65
N ALA A 572 -14.27 47.49 1.66
CA ALA A 572 -15.06 47.56 0.45
C ALA A 572 -14.83 48.98 -0.12
N SER A 573 -14.07 49.06 -1.19
CA SER A 573 -14.07 50.25 -2.03
C SER A 573 -15.51 50.41 -2.51
N SER A 574 -16.19 51.41 -1.96
CA SER A 574 -17.48 51.87 -2.43
C SER A 574 -17.30 52.32 -3.90
N VAL A 575 -17.70 51.41 -4.80
CA VAL A 575 -17.94 51.81 -6.18
C VAL A 575 -19.32 52.40 -6.20
N ASP A 576 -19.38 53.74 -6.25
CA ASP A 576 -20.60 54.52 -6.52
C ASP A 576 -21.17 54.14 -7.90
N PHE A 577 -22.20 53.34 -7.90
CA PHE A 577 -23.08 53.07 -9.07
C PHE A 577 -24.33 53.95 -9.03
N LEU A 578 -24.17 55.26 -8.94
CA LEU A 578 -25.29 56.19 -9.21
C LEU A 578 -24.74 57.57 -9.56
N THR A 579 -24.44 57.83 -10.84
CA THR A 579 -24.67 59.10 -11.52
C THR A 579 -24.16 58.99 -12.96
N GLU A 580 -25.10 58.71 -13.86
CA GLU A 580 -25.13 59.26 -15.21
C GLU A 580 -26.36 58.74 -15.95
N SER A 581 -27.47 59.42 -15.72
CA SER A 581 -28.56 59.49 -16.69
C SER A 581 -29.34 60.77 -16.43
N ARG A 582 -28.88 61.90 -17.09
CA ARG A 582 -29.72 63.01 -17.54
C ARG A 582 -28.86 64.14 -18.05
N ALA A 583 -28.64 64.18 -19.34
CA ALA A 583 -28.66 65.44 -20.12
C ALA A 583 -28.44 65.12 -21.59
N GLY A 584 -29.37 65.54 -22.45
CA GLY A 584 -29.11 65.77 -23.85
C GLY A 584 -30.08 65.16 -24.83
N ALA A 585 -31.22 65.88 -25.10
CA ALA A 585 -32.02 65.99 -26.32
C ALA A 585 -32.57 64.72 -26.97
#